data_7519226f686f256e234cc1454f0cb102
#
_entry.id   7519226f686f256e234cc1454f0cb102
#
_cell.length_a   1.000
_cell.length_b   1.000
_cell.length_c   1.000
_cell.angle_alpha   90.00
_cell.angle_beta   90.00
_cell.angle_gamma   90.00
#
_symmetry.space_group_name_H-M   'P 1'
#
loop_
_entity.id
_entity.type
_entity.pdbx_description
1 polymer ?
#
loop_
_entity_poly.entity_id
_entity_poly.type
_entity_poly.pdbx_seq_one_letter_code
_entity_poly.pdbx_strand_id
1 'polypeptide(L)'
;CLYEKFACTAWSDPGIVFDETKDNYINYWEPWYLGYYPPPWKKIWSNNGNNSSTSVYARLCKEGHDLHELHSLLAPRPFLVSGGYSDNVDRWIPLNHSVAVNRLLGYHHRVAMTNRPKHDPTPESNETIYKFFEWFLKRKTPKED
;
A
#
# COMPACT_ATOMS: atom_id res chain seq x y z
N CYS A 1 5.00 -7.32 -3.22
CA CYS A 1 5.91 -6.16 -3.07
C CYS A 1 6.97 -6.37 -1.99
N LEU A 2 6.71 -7.13 -0.95
CA LEU A 2 7.69 -7.41 0.12
C LEU A 2 8.86 -8.30 -0.33
N TYR A 3 8.73 -9.00 -1.45
CA TYR A 3 9.82 -9.81 -1.97
C TYR A 3 10.96 -8.94 -2.51
N GLU A 4 12.18 -9.28 -2.19
CA GLU A 4 13.40 -8.58 -2.62
C GLU A 4 13.60 -8.53 -4.14
N LYS A 5 12.87 -9.35 -4.88
CA LYS A 5 12.92 -9.40 -6.35
C LYS A 5 12.36 -8.16 -7.06
N PHE A 6 11.56 -7.34 -6.37
CA PHE A 6 10.98 -6.13 -6.95
C PHE A 6 11.89 -4.94 -6.67
N ALA A 7 12.36 -4.28 -7.72
CA ALA A 7 13.28 -3.15 -7.61
C ALA A 7 12.57 -1.86 -7.15
N CYS A 8 11.32 -1.68 -7.53
CA CYS A 8 10.45 -0.58 -7.09
C CYS A 8 8.98 -0.99 -7.25
N THR A 9 8.08 -0.20 -6.67
CA THR A 9 6.64 -0.52 -6.66
C THR A 9 5.80 0.74 -6.85
N ALA A 10 4.73 0.63 -7.62
CA ALA A 10 3.67 1.63 -7.69
C ALA A 10 2.32 0.96 -7.42
N TRP A 11 1.53 1.57 -6.56
CA TRP A 11 0.20 1.09 -6.20
C TRP A 11 -0.85 2.10 -6.60
N SER A 12 -1.89 1.61 -7.25
CA SER A 12 -3.00 2.43 -7.72
C SER A 12 -4.17 2.30 -6.77
N ASP A 13 -4.36 3.31 -5.92
CA ASP A 13 -5.45 3.45 -4.95
C ASP A 13 -5.65 2.19 -4.05
N PRO A 14 -4.58 1.71 -3.39
CA PRO A 14 -4.59 0.40 -2.73
C PRO A 14 -5.29 0.38 -1.36
N GLY A 15 -5.52 1.53 -0.73
CA GLY A 15 -5.88 1.61 0.68
C GLY A 15 -4.68 1.35 1.59
N ILE A 16 -3.91 2.40 1.89
CA ILE A 16 -2.66 2.30 2.66
C ILE A 16 -2.84 2.26 4.17
N VAL A 17 -4.04 2.42 4.65
CA VAL A 17 -4.42 2.22 6.06
C VAL A 17 -5.71 1.43 6.15
N PHE A 18 -5.95 0.82 7.30
CA PHE A 18 -7.25 0.23 7.62
C PHE A 18 -8.31 1.32 7.69
N ASP A 19 -9.51 1.00 7.24
CA ASP A 19 -10.67 1.87 7.34
C ASP A 19 -11.54 1.40 8.51
N GLU A 20 -11.38 2.05 9.65
CA GLU A 20 -12.13 1.73 10.87
C GLU A 20 -13.65 2.01 10.75
N THR A 21 -14.06 2.74 9.72
CA THR A 21 -15.48 2.99 9.45
C THR A 21 -16.17 1.82 8.77
N LYS A 22 -15.42 0.82 8.33
CA LYS A 22 -15.94 -0.37 7.67
C LYS A 22 -15.88 -1.58 8.60
N ASP A 23 -16.91 -2.39 8.56
CA ASP A 23 -17.05 -3.58 9.41
C ASP A 23 -15.89 -4.57 9.34
N ASN A 24 -15.11 -4.51 8.28
CA ASN A 24 -13.99 -5.41 8.03
C ASN A 24 -12.62 -4.72 8.02
N TYR A 25 -12.55 -3.44 8.35
CA TYR A 25 -11.32 -2.63 8.35
C TYR A 25 -10.60 -2.54 6.99
N ILE A 26 -11.28 -2.89 5.90
CA ILE A 26 -10.67 -2.96 4.58
C ILE A 26 -11.32 -1.93 3.67
N ASN A 27 -10.52 -1.08 3.04
CA ASN A 27 -10.97 -0.17 2.00
C ASN A 27 -11.45 -0.89 0.75
N TYR A 28 -11.06 -2.13 0.59
CA TYR A 28 -11.32 -2.96 -0.55
C TYR A 28 -12.38 -3.99 -0.21
N TRP A 29 -13.35 -4.20 -1.08
CA TRP A 29 -14.41 -5.17 -0.87
C TRP A 29 -13.97 -6.62 -1.08
N GLU A 30 -12.76 -6.83 -1.59
CA GLU A 30 -12.20 -8.14 -1.88
C GLU A 30 -10.99 -8.48 -1.01
N PRO A 31 -11.17 -9.41 -0.11
CA PRO A 31 -10.21 -9.70 0.95
C PRO A 31 -9.10 -10.68 0.61
N TRP A 32 -9.01 -11.15 -0.60
CA TRP A 32 -7.99 -12.13 -0.96
C TRP A 32 -6.54 -11.63 -0.86
N TYR A 33 -6.34 -10.35 -0.72
CA TYR A 33 -5.00 -9.79 -0.54
C TYR A 33 -4.30 -10.27 0.72
N LEU A 34 -5.03 -10.38 1.82
CA LEU A 34 -4.48 -10.77 3.11
C LEU A 34 -5.23 -11.94 3.75
N GLY A 35 -6.32 -12.39 3.14
CA GLY A 35 -7.09 -13.51 3.57
C GLY A 35 -7.42 -14.39 2.36
N TYR A 36 -6.59 -15.36 2.09
CA TYR A 36 -6.85 -16.30 1.00
C TYR A 36 -8.04 -17.19 1.27
N TYR A 37 -8.84 -17.42 0.27
CA TYR A 37 -9.93 -18.39 0.26
C TYR A 37 -9.59 -19.57 -0.61
N PRO A 38 -9.48 -20.78 -0.05
CA PRO A 38 -9.48 -21.96 -0.89
C PRO A 38 -10.82 -22.08 -1.63
N PRO A 39 -10.86 -22.54 -2.87
CA PRO A 39 -12.09 -22.89 -3.53
C PRO A 39 -12.86 -24.00 -2.78
N PRO A 40 -14.19 -23.96 -2.79
CA PRO A 40 -15.04 -22.90 -3.31
C PRO A 40 -14.95 -21.64 -2.47
N TRP A 41 -14.87 -20.48 -3.13
CA TRP A 41 -14.70 -19.17 -2.50
C TRP A 41 -15.72 -18.92 -1.41
N LYS A 42 -15.31 -19.05 -0.16
CA LYS A 42 -16.14 -18.72 0.98
C LYS A 42 -15.74 -17.35 1.47
N LYS A 43 -16.71 -16.46 1.58
CA LYS A 43 -16.48 -15.19 2.33
C LYS A 43 -16.20 -15.60 3.79
N ILE A 44 -14.99 -15.32 4.24
CA ILE A 44 -14.57 -15.63 5.61
C ILE A 44 -15.09 -14.58 6.60
N TRP A 45 -15.51 -13.42 6.12
CA TRP A 45 -16.21 -12.44 6.94
C TRP A 45 -17.71 -12.54 6.69
N SER A 46 -18.44 -12.54 7.73
CA SER A 46 -19.84 -12.15 7.71
C SER A 46 -19.92 -10.64 7.84
N ASN A 47 -20.98 -10.06 7.30
CA ASN A 47 -21.33 -8.65 7.52
C ASN A 47 -21.57 -8.31 9.01
N ASN A 48 -21.36 -9.25 9.91
CA ASN A 48 -21.58 -9.17 11.35
C ASN A 48 -20.29 -8.92 12.14
N GLY A 49 -19.23 -8.38 11.52
CA GLY A 49 -17.98 -8.06 12.22
C GLY A 49 -17.17 -9.26 12.72
N ASN A 50 -17.63 -10.48 12.47
CA ASN A 50 -16.87 -11.68 12.75
C ASN A 50 -15.84 -11.89 11.63
N ASN A 51 -14.82 -11.05 11.62
CA ASN A 51 -13.58 -11.36 10.96
C ASN A 51 -13.14 -12.72 11.48
N SER A 52 -13.00 -13.69 10.59
CA SER A 52 -12.40 -14.94 10.98
C SER A 52 -11.12 -14.63 11.73
N SER A 53 -11.03 -15.10 12.98
CA SER A 53 -9.85 -14.90 13.84
C SER A 53 -8.55 -15.40 13.22
N THR A 54 -8.64 -16.03 12.06
CA THR A 54 -7.54 -16.62 11.29
C THR A 54 -7.08 -15.74 10.13
N SER A 55 -7.80 -14.65 9.79
CA SER A 55 -7.35 -13.76 8.73
C SER A 55 -6.15 -12.91 9.18
N VAL A 56 -5.22 -12.65 8.28
CA VAL A 56 -4.06 -11.80 8.57
C VAL A 56 -4.50 -10.40 8.97
N TYR A 57 -5.53 -9.86 8.36
CA TYR A 57 -6.10 -8.56 8.72
C TYR A 57 -6.60 -8.51 10.16
N ALA A 58 -7.43 -9.48 10.55
CA ALA A 58 -7.96 -9.54 11.91
C ALA A 58 -6.84 -9.64 12.94
N ARG A 59 -5.78 -10.38 12.62
CA ARG A 59 -4.60 -10.48 13.48
C ARG A 59 -3.85 -9.16 13.58
N LEU A 60 -3.56 -8.49 12.46
CA LEU A 60 -2.90 -7.19 12.45
C LEU A 60 -3.67 -6.16 13.27
N CYS A 61 -4.98 -6.02 13.03
CA CYS A 61 -5.83 -5.12 13.81
C CYS A 61 -5.80 -5.44 15.30
N LYS A 62 -5.89 -6.71 15.67
CA LYS A 62 -5.86 -7.17 17.07
C LYS A 62 -4.52 -6.86 17.75
N GLU A 63 -3.44 -6.94 17.00
CA GLU A 63 -2.07 -6.67 17.46
C GLU A 63 -1.76 -5.16 17.43
N GLY A 64 -2.68 -4.32 16.97
CA GLY A 64 -2.51 -2.87 16.89
C GLY A 64 -1.66 -2.39 15.71
N HIS A 65 -1.50 -3.21 14.70
CA HIS A 65 -0.77 -2.88 13.49
C HIS A 65 -1.68 -2.34 12.40
N ASP A 66 -1.12 -1.54 11.49
CA ASP A 66 -1.83 -1.01 10.33
C ASP A 66 -1.03 -1.27 9.03
N LEU A 67 -1.69 -1.12 7.89
CA LEU A 67 -1.13 -1.41 6.57
C LEU A 67 0.10 -0.57 6.25
N HIS A 68 0.14 0.69 6.68
CA HIS A 68 1.30 1.57 6.44
C HIS A 68 2.61 1.04 7.06
N GLU A 69 2.52 0.26 8.14
CA GLU A 69 3.69 -0.42 8.72
C GLU A 69 4.20 -1.53 7.79
N LEU A 70 3.28 -2.29 7.15
CA LEU A 70 3.67 -3.28 6.14
C LEU A 70 4.31 -2.62 4.92
N HIS A 71 3.81 -1.44 4.52
CA HIS A 71 4.39 -0.69 3.40
C HIS A 71 5.83 -0.23 3.71
N SER A 72 6.13 0.06 4.95
CA SER A 72 7.48 0.45 5.36
C SER A 72 8.53 -0.66 5.17
N LEU A 73 8.10 -1.92 5.14
CA LEU A 73 8.97 -3.06 4.83
C LEU A 73 9.48 -3.07 3.37
N LEU A 74 8.94 -2.20 2.51
CA LEU A 74 9.47 -1.99 1.16
C LEU A 74 10.83 -1.27 1.18
N ALA A 75 11.12 -0.49 2.22
CA ALA A 75 12.35 0.28 2.30
C ALA A 75 13.62 -0.63 2.17
N PRO A 76 14.65 -0.16 1.47
CA PRO A 76 14.80 1.15 0.85
C PRO A 76 14.31 1.23 -0.60
N ARG A 77 13.52 0.29 -1.05
CA ARG A 77 13.00 0.25 -2.43
C ARG A 77 12.00 1.37 -2.68
N PRO A 78 12.06 2.03 -3.84
CA PRO A 78 11.15 3.10 -4.19
C PRO A 78 9.69 2.64 -4.21
N PHE A 79 8.81 3.49 -3.66
CA PHE A 79 7.40 3.21 -3.52
C PHE A 79 6.56 4.45 -3.89
N LEU A 80 5.66 4.30 -4.86
CA LEU A 80 4.70 5.31 -5.27
C LEU A 80 3.28 4.87 -4.93
N VAL A 81 2.52 5.71 -4.25
CA VAL A 81 1.07 5.60 -4.14
C VAL A 81 0.43 6.52 -5.16
N SER A 82 -0.24 5.96 -6.15
CA SER A 82 -1.11 6.69 -7.06
C SER A 82 -2.52 6.68 -6.47
N GLY A 83 -2.75 7.56 -5.50
CA GLY A 83 -3.97 7.62 -4.71
C GLY A 83 -5.18 8.09 -5.52
N GLY A 84 -6.34 7.77 -5.01
CA GLY A 84 -7.64 8.10 -5.57
C GLY A 84 -8.69 8.14 -4.48
N TYR A 85 -9.80 7.45 -4.68
CA TYR A 85 -10.90 7.43 -3.74
C TYR A 85 -10.55 6.76 -2.38
N SER A 86 -9.84 5.64 -2.41
CA SER A 86 -9.44 4.91 -1.20
C SER A 86 -8.25 5.55 -0.50
N ASP A 87 -7.37 6.17 -1.27
CA ASP A 87 -6.19 6.87 -0.79
C ASP A 87 -6.27 8.35 -1.18
N ASN A 88 -7.14 9.08 -0.48
CA ASN A 88 -7.24 10.53 -0.61
C ASN A 88 -5.97 11.23 -0.09
N VAL A 89 -5.93 12.55 -0.22
CA VAL A 89 -4.76 13.35 0.14
C VAL A 89 -4.30 13.17 1.59
N ASP A 90 -5.22 12.91 2.51
CA ASP A 90 -4.89 12.77 3.94
C ASP A 90 -4.09 11.50 4.23
N ARG A 91 -4.10 10.52 3.32
CA ARG A 91 -3.31 9.29 3.43
C ARG A 91 -1.80 9.56 3.31
N TRP A 92 -1.41 10.76 2.91
CA TRP A 92 -0.01 11.21 3.01
C TRP A 92 0.53 11.18 4.44
N ILE A 93 -0.34 11.42 5.43
CA ILE A 93 0.05 11.41 6.85
C ILE A 93 0.60 10.04 7.29
N PRO A 94 -0.15 8.93 7.18
CA PRO A 94 0.38 7.61 7.53
C PRO A 94 1.53 7.16 6.62
N LEU A 95 1.54 7.58 5.35
CA LEU A 95 2.63 7.26 4.43
C LEU A 95 3.98 7.85 4.85
N ASN A 96 3.97 8.92 5.66
CA ASN A 96 5.19 9.48 6.26
C ASN A 96 5.94 8.47 7.14
N HIS A 97 5.29 7.45 7.64
CA HIS A 97 5.96 6.35 8.33
C HIS A 97 7.00 5.68 7.40
N SER A 98 6.61 5.35 6.18
CA SER A 98 7.53 4.78 5.17
C SER A 98 8.64 5.77 4.77
N VAL A 99 8.34 7.07 4.73
CA VAL A 99 9.37 8.11 4.51
C VAL A 99 10.38 8.11 5.64
N ALA A 100 9.93 8.05 6.89
CA ALA A 100 10.79 8.06 8.07
C ALA A 100 11.70 6.82 8.12
N VAL A 101 11.16 5.63 7.81
CA VAL A 101 11.96 4.39 7.75
C VAL A 101 13.04 4.49 6.66
N ASN A 102 12.72 5.01 5.48
CA ASN A 102 13.72 5.22 4.43
C ASN A 102 14.83 6.17 4.88
N ARG A 103 14.47 7.30 5.52
CA ARG A 103 15.45 8.27 6.07
C ARG A 103 16.36 7.64 7.12
N LEU A 104 15.79 6.81 8.00
CA LEU A 104 16.56 6.08 9.03
C LEU A 104 17.61 5.15 8.39
N LEU A 105 17.30 4.59 7.23
CA LEU A 105 18.21 3.75 6.46
C LEU A 105 19.18 4.55 5.57
N GLY A 106 19.16 5.89 5.62
CA GLY A 106 20.03 6.75 4.81
C GLY A 106 19.54 7.02 3.39
N TYR A 107 18.27 6.72 3.09
CA TYR A 107 17.70 6.92 1.76
C TYR A 107 16.68 8.05 1.73
N HIS A 108 16.80 8.91 0.73
CA HIS A 108 15.87 10.03 0.50
C HIS A 108 15.08 9.81 -0.80
N HIS A 109 13.94 10.49 -0.92
CA HIS A 109 13.13 10.52 -2.15
C HIS A 109 12.69 9.13 -2.66
N ARG A 110 12.48 8.18 -1.76
CA ARG A 110 12.06 6.81 -2.11
C ARG A 110 10.56 6.60 -2.08
N VAL A 111 9.83 7.47 -1.39
CA VAL A 111 8.38 7.35 -1.21
C VAL A 111 7.72 8.61 -1.75
N ALA A 112 6.70 8.42 -2.56
CA ALA A 112 5.91 9.50 -3.14
C ALA A 112 4.43 9.13 -3.18
N MET A 113 3.58 10.14 -3.24
CA MET A 113 2.15 9.99 -3.44
C MET A 113 1.65 11.02 -4.43
N THR A 114 0.76 10.60 -5.30
CA THR A 114 -0.06 11.46 -6.15
C THR A 114 -1.53 11.16 -5.91
N ASN A 115 -2.41 12.10 -6.23
CA ASN A 115 -3.84 11.91 -6.05
C ASN A 115 -4.61 12.22 -7.34
N ARG A 116 -5.70 11.49 -7.53
CA ARG A 116 -6.70 11.70 -8.56
C ARG A 116 -8.10 11.65 -7.94
N PRO A 117 -9.12 12.25 -8.60
CA PRO A 117 -10.45 12.39 -7.98
C PRO A 117 -11.23 11.09 -7.77
N LYS A 118 -10.92 10.05 -8.53
CA LYS A 118 -11.68 8.78 -8.53
C LYS A 118 -10.76 7.59 -8.35
N HIS A 119 -11.36 6.44 -8.12
CA HIS A 119 -10.64 5.16 -8.03
C HIS A 119 -9.97 4.78 -9.36
N ASP A 120 -10.67 5.00 -10.48
CA ASP A 120 -10.18 4.61 -11.80
C ASP A 120 -8.90 5.37 -12.18
N PRO A 121 -7.88 4.69 -12.71
CA PRO A 121 -6.70 5.33 -13.25
C PRO A 121 -7.05 6.28 -14.41
N THR A 122 -6.33 7.39 -14.47
CA THR A 122 -6.40 8.32 -15.60
C THR A 122 -5.14 8.24 -16.46
N PRO A 123 -5.16 8.72 -17.71
CA PRO A 123 -3.93 8.80 -18.52
C PRO A 123 -2.79 9.52 -17.79
N GLU A 124 -3.07 10.61 -17.09
CA GLU A 124 -2.09 11.42 -16.36
C GLU A 124 -1.51 10.65 -15.16
N SER A 125 -2.36 9.93 -14.42
CA SER A 125 -1.90 9.10 -13.30
C SER A 125 -1.03 7.93 -13.77
N ASN A 126 -1.37 7.33 -14.91
CA ASN A 126 -0.56 6.28 -15.51
C ASN A 126 0.78 6.81 -16.01
N GLU A 127 0.78 7.97 -16.67
CA GLU A 127 2.01 8.63 -17.13
C GLU A 127 2.96 8.93 -15.95
N THR A 128 2.41 9.33 -14.81
CA THR A 128 3.20 9.56 -13.60
C THR A 128 3.83 8.25 -13.08
N ILE A 129 3.08 7.14 -13.10
CA ILE A 129 3.60 5.82 -12.73
C ILE A 129 4.71 5.39 -13.69
N TYR A 130 4.55 5.59 -14.99
CA TYR A 130 5.58 5.26 -15.98
C TYR A 130 6.85 6.07 -15.79
N LYS A 131 6.76 7.38 -15.53
CA LYS A 131 7.90 8.23 -15.21
C LYS A 131 8.61 7.81 -13.93
N PHE A 132 7.86 7.41 -12.92
CA PHE A 132 8.42 6.86 -11.69
C PHE A 132 9.25 5.58 -11.96
N PHE A 133 8.70 4.64 -12.72
CA PHE A 133 9.43 3.42 -13.09
C PHE A 133 10.65 3.74 -13.95
N GLU A 134 10.53 4.63 -14.93
CA GLU A 134 11.67 5.06 -15.75
C GLU A 134 12.80 5.65 -14.92
N TRP A 135 12.45 6.50 -13.95
CA TRP A 135 13.43 7.10 -13.07
C TRP A 135 14.22 6.07 -12.27
N PHE A 136 13.56 5.11 -11.67
CA PHE A 136 14.22 4.17 -10.78
C PHE A 136 14.79 2.92 -11.47
N LEU A 137 14.26 2.53 -12.62
CA LEU A 137 14.71 1.34 -13.34
C LEU A 137 15.76 1.62 -14.42
N LYS A 138 15.71 2.79 -15.06
CA LYS A 138 16.68 3.14 -16.12
C LYS A 138 17.93 3.81 -15.59
N ARG A 139 17.86 4.48 -14.46
CA ARG A 139 19.05 5.10 -13.85
C ARG A 139 19.77 4.05 -13.03
N LYS A 140 21.08 3.87 -13.32
CA LYS A 140 22.00 3.30 -12.32
C LYS A 140 21.99 4.31 -11.18
N THR A 141 21.29 4.01 -10.09
CA THR A 141 21.21 4.90 -8.93
C THR A 141 22.63 5.07 -8.40
N PRO A 142 23.22 6.27 -8.41
CA PRO A 142 24.40 6.50 -7.58
C PRO A 142 23.98 6.19 -6.14
N LYS A 143 24.82 5.52 -5.38
CA LYS A 143 24.70 5.58 -3.93
C LYS A 143 24.76 7.06 -3.59
N GLU A 144 23.70 7.59 -3.02
CA GLU A 144 23.73 8.93 -2.44
C GLU A 144 24.67 8.81 -1.22
N ASP A 145 25.86 9.36 -1.37
CA ASP A 145 26.83 9.57 -0.29
C ASP A 145 26.28 10.57 0.72
#